data_14f572381be823acc19fb81dddc8ad34
#
_entry.id   14f572381be823acc19fb81dddc8ad34
#
_cell.length_a   1.000
_cell.length_b   1.000
_cell.length_c   1.000
_cell.angle_alpha   90.00
_cell.angle_beta   90.00
_cell.angle_gamma   90.00
#
_symmetry.space_group_name_H-M   'P 1'
#
loop_
_entity.id
_entity.type
_entity.pdbx_description
1 polymer ?
#
loop_
_entity_poly.entity_id
_entity_poly.type
_entity_poly.pdbx_seq_one_letter_code
_entity_poly.pdbx_strand_id
1 'polypeptide(L)'
;MANVFDVAKYVLKRLGPITTMKLEKEVYYCQAWSLGWDEKPLFHEDFQAWANGPVCPELFHKHKGKFVIDETLFDDIPDCEFTMDE
;
A
#
# COMPACT_ATOMS: atom_id res chain seq x y z
N MET A 1 -15.18 1.24 0.87
CA MET A 1 -13.91 1.34 0.14
C MET A 1 -12.75 1.13 1.10
N ALA A 2 -11.74 0.39 0.68
CA ALA A 2 -10.53 0.21 1.47
C ALA A 2 -9.75 1.53 1.58
N ASN A 3 -8.84 1.61 2.54
CA ASN A 3 -7.89 2.72 2.60
C ASN A 3 -6.50 2.20 2.21
N VAL A 4 -5.52 3.11 2.11
CA VAL A 4 -4.18 2.73 1.67
C VAL A 4 -3.53 1.71 2.61
N PHE A 5 -3.85 1.76 3.90
CA PHE A 5 -3.28 0.82 4.88
C PHE A 5 -3.83 -0.59 4.67
N ASP A 6 -5.11 -0.72 4.29
CA ASP A 6 -5.70 -2.02 3.99
C ASP A 6 -4.98 -2.69 2.81
N VAL A 7 -4.72 -1.92 1.76
CA VAL A 7 -4.02 -2.42 0.58
C VAL A 7 -2.58 -2.78 0.92
N ALA A 8 -1.89 -1.91 1.68
CA ALA A 8 -0.52 -2.17 2.09
C ALA A 8 -0.41 -3.44 2.94
N LYS A 9 -1.33 -3.62 3.87
CA LYS A 9 -1.36 -4.82 4.72
C LYS A 9 -1.56 -6.08 3.87
N TYR A 10 -2.45 -6.01 2.89
CA TYR A 10 -2.68 -7.11 1.96
C TYR A 10 -1.40 -7.46 1.20
N VAL A 11 -0.70 -6.46 0.68
CA VAL A 11 0.56 -6.66 -0.04
C VAL A 11 1.58 -7.35 0.85
N LEU A 12 1.72 -6.89 2.09
CA LEU A 12 2.69 -7.48 3.03
C LEU A 12 2.35 -8.92 3.40
N LYS A 13 1.07 -9.25 3.51
CA LYS A 13 0.66 -10.62 3.75
C LYS A 13 1.01 -11.53 2.58
N ARG A 14 0.94 -11.01 1.35
CA ARG A 14 1.22 -11.80 0.15
C ARG A 14 2.71 -11.94 -0.11
N LEU A 15 3.48 -10.88 0.08
CA LEU A 15 4.89 -10.86 -0.30
C LEU A 15 5.84 -11.13 0.86
N GLY A 16 5.37 -10.98 2.11
CA GLY A 16 6.24 -11.10 3.28
C GLY A 16 7.09 -9.84 3.46
N PRO A 17 8.19 -9.94 4.22
CA PRO A 17 9.04 -8.76 4.47
C PRO A 17 9.61 -8.20 3.17
N ILE A 18 9.46 -6.89 2.98
CA ILE A 18 9.97 -6.17 1.80
C ILE A 18 10.47 -4.81 2.25
N THR A 19 11.22 -4.14 1.37
CA THR A 19 11.65 -2.77 1.65
C THR A 19 10.47 -1.82 1.59
N THR A 20 10.61 -0.70 2.31
CA THR A 20 9.55 0.32 2.32
C THR A 20 9.28 0.87 0.93
N MET A 21 10.35 1.06 0.13
CA MET A 21 10.18 1.58 -1.22
C MET A 21 9.47 0.57 -2.12
N LYS A 22 9.73 -0.71 -1.93
CA LYS A 22 9.00 -1.74 -2.69
C LYS A 22 7.52 -1.76 -2.31
N LEU A 23 7.21 -1.59 -1.03
CA LEU A 23 5.83 -1.51 -0.58
C LEU A 23 5.10 -0.36 -1.25
N GLU A 24 5.70 0.84 -1.27
CA GLU A 24 5.08 2.00 -1.90
C GLU A 24 4.81 1.72 -3.38
N LYS A 25 5.77 1.13 -4.06
CA LYS A 25 5.63 0.80 -5.49
C LYS A 25 4.52 -0.23 -5.72
N GLU A 26 4.46 -1.28 -4.91
CA GLU A 26 3.45 -2.32 -5.06
C GLU A 26 2.04 -1.78 -4.79
N VAL A 27 1.89 -0.94 -3.78
CA VAL A 27 0.61 -0.30 -3.47
C VAL A 27 0.20 0.63 -4.61
N TYR A 28 1.15 1.37 -5.17
CA TYR A 28 0.90 2.22 -6.33
C TYR A 28 0.40 1.39 -7.52
N TYR A 29 1.03 0.26 -7.78
CA TYR A 29 0.61 -0.62 -8.89
C TYR A 29 -0.80 -1.16 -8.67
N CYS A 30 -1.15 -1.52 -7.44
CA CYS A 30 -2.50 -1.97 -7.14
C CYS A 30 -3.54 -0.90 -7.48
N GLN A 31 -3.27 0.35 -7.10
CA GLN A 31 -4.16 1.45 -7.38
C GLN A 31 -4.26 1.70 -8.89
N ALA A 32 -3.13 1.74 -9.57
CA ALA A 32 -3.09 1.98 -11.02
C ALA A 32 -3.82 0.87 -11.77
N TRP A 33 -3.62 -0.38 -11.34
CA TRP A 33 -4.27 -1.52 -11.97
C TRP A 33 -5.79 -1.45 -11.82
N SER A 34 -6.27 -1.14 -10.62
CA SER A 34 -7.70 -1.02 -10.38
C SER A 34 -8.32 0.11 -11.20
N LEU A 35 -7.63 1.25 -11.30
CA LEU A 35 -8.12 2.36 -12.12
C LEU A 35 -8.17 2.00 -13.60
N GLY A 36 -7.19 1.22 -14.07
CA GLY A 36 -7.13 0.82 -15.47
C GLY A 36 -8.19 -0.21 -15.85
N TRP A 37 -8.52 -1.15 -14.95
CA TRP A 37 -9.43 -2.23 -15.27
C TRP A 37 -10.86 -1.98 -14.81
N ASP A 38 -11.03 -1.45 -13.59
CA ASP A 38 -12.35 -1.28 -12.97
C ASP A 38 -12.81 0.16 -13.00
N GLU A 39 -11.97 1.08 -13.44
CA GLU A 39 -12.24 2.52 -13.46
C GLU A 39 -12.61 3.06 -12.07
N LYS A 40 -12.12 2.38 -11.02
CA LYS A 40 -12.39 2.74 -9.63
C LYS A 40 -11.11 2.71 -8.83
N PRO A 41 -10.87 3.70 -7.96
CA PRO A 41 -9.75 3.63 -7.05
C PRO A 41 -10.00 2.61 -5.95
N LEU A 42 -8.92 1.98 -5.46
CA LEU A 42 -9.01 1.12 -4.28
C LEU A 42 -9.08 1.93 -2.99
N PHE A 43 -8.52 3.12 -3.00
CA PHE A 43 -8.48 3.99 -1.83
C PHE A 43 -8.41 5.45 -2.29
N HIS A 44 -8.67 6.37 -1.38
CA HIS A 44 -8.74 7.81 -1.70
C HIS A 44 -7.41 8.53 -1.55
N GLU A 45 -6.45 7.95 -0.82
CA GLU A 45 -5.17 8.60 -0.57
C GLU A 45 -4.41 8.77 -1.89
N ASP A 46 -3.72 9.89 -2.04
CA ASP A 46 -3.01 10.23 -3.26
C ASP A 46 -1.53 9.85 -3.21
N PHE A 47 -0.93 9.67 -4.38
CA PHE A 47 0.50 9.47 -4.50
C PHE A 47 1.17 10.75 -4.97
N GLN A 48 2.41 10.96 -4.52
CA GLN A 48 3.28 12.03 -4.97
C GLN A 48 4.48 11.44 -5.70
N ALA A 49 5.02 12.20 -6.65
CA ALA A 49 6.22 11.78 -7.38
C ALA A 49 7.44 12.26 -6.60
N TRP A 50 8.10 11.32 -5.92
CA TRP A 50 9.33 11.59 -5.17
C TRP A 50 10.53 11.07 -5.96
N ALA A 51 11.74 11.42 -5.52
CA ALA A 51 12.98 11.09 -6.23
C ALA A 51 13.12 9.57 -6.52
N ASN A 52 12.66 8.72 -5.60
CA ASN A 52 12.80 7.27 -5.73
C ASN A 52 11.53 6.59 -6.24
N GLY A 53 10.55 7.35 -6.70
CA GLY A 53 9.32 6.80 -7.24
C GLY A 53 8.07 7.34 -6.56
N PRO A 54 6.90 6.77 -6.87
CA PRO A 54 5.65 7.24 -6.29
C PRO A 54 5.58 6.89 -4.81
N VAL A 55 5.10 7.84 -4.01
CA VAL A 55 4.96 7.67 -2.56
C VAL A 55 3.61 8.22 -2.12
N CYS A 56 2.89 7.44 -1.31
CA CYS A 56 1.70 7.91 -0.63
C CYS A 56 2.14 8.48 0.72
N PRO A 57 1.98 9.80 0.96
CA PRO A 57 2.48 10.41 2.20
C PRO A 57 1.90 9.78 3.46
N GLU A 58 0.64 9.41 3.47
CA GLU A 58 0.01 8.77 4.63
C GLU A 58 0.68 7.44 4.95
N LEU A 59 0.98 6.65 3.91
CA LEU A 59 1.67 5.39 4.07
C LEU A 59 3.12 5.62 4.50
N PHE A 60 3.78 6.63 3.92
CA PHE A 60 5.15 6.97 4.27
C PHE A 60 5.29 7.27 5.76
N HIS A 61 4.36 8.04 6.33
CA HIS A 61 4.39 8.35 7.75
C HIS A 61 4.35 7.08 8.62
N LYS A 62 3.70 6.03 8.16
CA LYS A 62 3.61 4.78 8.90
C LYS A 62 4.94 4.02 8.93
N HIS A 63 5.69 4.05 7.84
CA HIS A 63 6.96 3.30 7.76
C HIS A 63 8.21 4.17 7.88
N LYS A 64 8.04 5.46 8.14
CA LYS A 64 9.17 6.39 8.25
C LYS A 64 10.19 5.89 9.26
N GLY A 65 11.46 5.92 8.86
CA GLY A 65 12.55 5.46 9.73
C GLY A 65 12.84 3.97 9.63
N LYS A 66 12.05 3.23 8.87
CA LYS A 66 12.26 1.80 8.66
C LYS A 66 12.79 1.56 7.25
N PHE A 67 13.48 0.44 7.07
CA PHE A 67 13.99 0.05 5.76
C PHE A 67 13.29 -1.20 5.22
N VAL A 68 13.17 -2.23 6.06
CA VAL A 68 12.44 -3.45 5.73
C VAL A 68 11.28 -3.57 6.70
N ILE A 69 10.11 -3.92 6.19
CA ILE A 69 8.88 -4.01 6.96
C ILE A 69 8.13 -5.28 6.61
N ASP A 70 7.26 -5.70 7.52
CA ASP A 70 6.36 -6.82 7.31
C ASP A 70 4.96 -6.47 7.81
N GLU A 71 4.05 -7.44 7.83
CA GLU A 71 2.66 -7.16 8.18
C GLU A 71 2.47 -6.65 9.62
N THR A 72 3.45 -6.86 10.50
CA THR A 72 3.35 -6.36 11.87
C THR A 72 3.35 -4.84 11.93
N LEU A 73 3.79 -4.16 10.88
CA LEU A 73 3.73 -2.70 10.81
C LEU A 73 2.31 -2.18 11.06
N PHE A 74 1.30 -2.97 10.70
CA PHE A 74 -0.10 -2.57 10.77
C PHE A 74 -0.87 -3.29 11.89
N ASP A 75 -0.19 -3.84 12.88
CA ASP A 75 -0.85 -4.55 13.98
C ASP A 75 -1.80 -3.66 14.78
N ASP A 76 -1.57 -2.36 14.79
CA ASP A 76 -2.42 -1.39 15.47
C ASP A 76 -3.65 -0.98 14.64
N ILE A 77 -3.77 -1.49 13.42
CA ILE A 77 -4.87 -1.16 12.52
C ILE A 77 -5.77 -2.39 12.38
N PRO A 78 -7.08 -2.24 12.63
CA PRO A 78 -8.00 -3.38 12.51
C PRO A 78 -7.99 -3.98 11.11
N ASP A 79 -8.15 -5.29 11.04
CA ASP A 79 -8.27 -5.96 9.75
C ASP A 79 -9.54 -5.53 9.05
N CYS A 80 -9.42 -5.32 7.75
CA CYS A 80 -10.53 -5.03 6.87
C CYS A 80 -10.67 -6.21 5.90
N GLU A 81 -11.91 -6.54 5.55
CA GLU A 81 -12.16 -7.59 4.56
C GLU A 81 -11.81 -7.08 3.18
N PHE A 82 -10.53 -6.94 2.91
CA PHE A 82 -10.05 -6.50 1.62
C PHE A 82 -9.35 -7.65 0.91
N THR A 83 -9.82 -7.96 -0.29
CA THR A 83 -9.14 -8.88 -1.18
C THR A 83 -9.17 -8.28 -2.58
N MET A 84 -8.12 -8.54 -3.34
CA MET A 84 -8.11 -8.14 -4.73
C MET A 84 -8.61 -9.29 -5.57
N ASP A 85 -9.62 -9.03 -6.37
CA ASP A 85 -10.09 -10.01 -7.34
C ASP A 85 -9.10 -10.08 -8.50
N GLU A 86 -8.85 -11.28 -8.92
CA GLU A 86 -7.91 -11.54 -10.01
C GLU A 86 -8.61 -11.68 -11.35
#